data_3fd79a18e5002a166bfeabb5f4e07bc3
#
_entry.id   3fd79a18e5002a166bfeabb5f4e07bc3
#
_cell.length_a   1.000
_cell.length_b   1.000
_cell.length_c   1.000
_cell.angle_alpha   90.00
_cell.angle_beta   90.00
_cell.angle_gamma   90.00
#
_symmetry.space_group_name_H-M   'P 1'
#
loop_
_entity.id
_entity.type
_entity.pdbx_description
1 polymer ?
#
loop_
_entity_poly.entity_id
_entity_poly.type
_entity_poly.pdbx_seq_one_letter_code
_entity_poly.pdbx_strand_id
1 'polypeptide(L)'
;MVITNHLKIVGVVPASGASQRMGRDKAVLELEGRTFVQRAVDALRCGGCDNIVVVVPKVPTIIRAAALNTGARVLTNPDPSEGPITSMRVAIGHLGDSADAIAWLPVDFPLVRGEMVRRLCDLARRTLAPLTLPVHEYFIEGVRHEKRGHPAIFSRALFSELLDPALQGGARTVVHRHLENAAIEVFRDPRIATDVDTPSAYEAVQAGRTPYEDQPPQTKVERYP
;
A
#
# COMPACT_ATOMS: atom_id res chain seq x y z
N MET A 1 4.75 24.70 -26.63
CA MET A 1 5.07 24.46 -25.20
C MET A 1 4.11 23.38 -24.71
N VAL A 2 4.53 22.11 -24.71
CA VAL A 2 3.70 21.02 -24.21
C VAL A 2 3.73 21.15 -22.69
N ILE A 3 2.63 21.61 -22.09
CA ILE A 3 2.43 21.55 -20.65
C ILE A 3 2.23 20.06 -20.36
N THR A 4 3.32 19.36 -20.07
CA THR A 4 3.22 18.03 -19.47
C THR A 4 2.61 18.22 -18.10
N ASN A 5 1.28 18.06 -18.03
CA ASN A 5 0.55 18.07 -16.77
C ASN A 5 1.06 16.86 -15.96
N HIS A 6 2.06 17.11 -15.10
CA HIS A 6 2.68 16.05 -14.30
C HIS A 6 1.66 15.56 -13.27
N LEU A 7 1.12 14.33 -13.44
CA LEU A 7 0.19 13.72 -12.50
C LEU A 7 0.86 13.65 -11.10
N LYS A 8 0.34 14.43 -10.16
CA LYS A 8 0.88 14.55 -8.81
C LYS A 8 0.40 13.37 -7.95
N ILE A 9 1.31 12.43 -7.71
CA ILE A 9 1.03 11.21 -6.93
C ILE A 9 1.60 11.38 -5.52
N VAL A 10 0.73 11.36 -4.51
CA VAL A 10 1.14 11.41 -3.10
C VAL A 10 1.18 10.02 -2.52
N GLY A 11 2.32 9.64 -1.93
CA GLY A 11 2.45 8.39 -1.20
C GLY A 11 1.70 8.45 0.14
N VAL A 12 0.89 7.43 0.43
CA VAL A 12 0.16 7.32 1.70
C VAL A 12 0.49 6.01 2.38
N VAL A 13 1.04 6.10 3.59
CA VAL A 13 1.41 4.96 4.43
C VAL A 13 0.44 4.88 5.61
N PRO A 14 -0.53 3.96 5.61
CA PRO A 14 -1.33 3.69 6.79
C PRO A 14 -0.52 2.90 7.82
N ALA A 15 -0.34 3.46 9.00
CA ALA A 15 0.35 2.86 10.14
C ALA A 15 -0.57 2.75 11.38
N SER A 16 -1.89 2.79 11.18
CA SER A 16 -2.90 2.78 12.25
C SER A 16 -3.58 1.42 12.45
N GLY A 17 -3.14 0.37 11.78
CA GLY A 17 -3.69 -0.97 11.91
C GLY A 17 -3.38 -1.60 13.27
N ALA A 18 -4.38 -2.30 13.84
CA ALA A 18 -4.31 -2.91 15.18
C ALA A 18 -3.48 -4.21 15.21
N SER A 19 -2.33 -4.32 14.71
CA SER A 19 -1.30 -5.41 14.72
C SER A 19 -1.57 -6.64 15.64
N GLN A 20 -2.84 -7.03 15.82
CA GLN A 20 -3.31 -8.01 16.83
C GLN A 20 -2.62 -9.37 16.74
N ARG A 21 -2.34 -9.85 15.52
CA ARG A 21 -1.70 -11.16 15.31
C ARG A 21 -0.21 -11.16 15.59
N MET A 22 0.44 -10.00 15.52
CA MET A 22 1.89 -9.85 15.71
C MET A 22 2.27 -9.63 17.17
N GLY A 23 1.33 -9.25 18.07
CA GLY A 23 1.63 -8.87 19.44
C GLY A 23 2.55 -7.65 19.58
N ARG A 24 2.93 -7.04 18.47
CA ARG A 24 3.79 -5.85 18.37
C ARG A 24 3.30 -4.95 17.26
N ASP A 25 3.53 -3.65 17.40
CA ASP A 25 3.16 -2.67 16.36
C ASP A 25 4.03 -2.85 15.11
N LYS A 26 3.45 -3.30 14.01
CA LYS A 26 4.18 -3.57 12.76
C LYS A 26 4.99 -2.38 12.25
N ALA A 27 4.47 -1.16 12.40
CA ALA A 27 5.13 0.04 11.92
C ALA A 27 6.55 0.23 12.48
N VAL A 28 6.83 -0.30 13.69
CA VAL A 28 8.12 -0.18 14.37
C VAL A 28 8.94 -1.47 14.33
N LEU A 29 8.46 -2.54 13.69
CA LEU A 29 9.29 -3.72 13.44
C LEU A 29 10.43 -3.35 12.50
N GLU A 30 11.60 -3.94 12.73
CA GLU A 30 12.80 -3.66 11.96
C GLU A 30 13.14 -4.80 11.00
N LEU A 31 13.54 -4.43 9.80
CA LEU A 31 14.12 -5.32 8.81
C LEU A 31 15.36 -4.62 8.22
N GLU A 32 16.52 -5.28 8.31
CA GLU A 32 17.80 -4.73 7.84
C GLU A 32 18.12 -3.35 8.45
N GLY A 33 17.85 -3.18 9.76
CA GLY A 33 18.12 -1.93 10.50
C GLY A 33 17.19 -0.76 10.19
N ARG A 34 16.07 -0.99 9.48
CA ARG A 34 15.06 0.03 9.18
C ARG A 34 13.68 -0.43 9.61
N THR A 35 12.93 0.46 10.25
CA THR A 35 11.55 0.16 10.61
C THR A 35 10.67 -0.02 9.37
N PHE A 36 9.57 -0.79 9.49
CA PHE A 36 8.64 -1.01 8.38
C PHE A 36 8.06 0.31 7.85
N VAL A 37 7.74 1.26 8.74
CA VAL A 37 7.27 2.59 8.32
C VAL A 37 8.37 3.34 7.54
N GLN A 38 9.65 3.25 7.96
CA GLN A 38 10.76 3.86 7.23
C GLN A 38 10.91 3.24 5.84
N ARG A 39 10.84 1.90 5.74
CA ARG A 39 10.95 1.17 4.47
C ARG A 39 9.84 1.57 3.50
N ALA A 40 8.59 1.66 3.97
CA ALA A 40 7.46 2.07 3.14
C ALA A 40 7.63 3.52 2.63
N VAL A 41 8.04 4.45 3.50
CA VAL A 41 8.31 5.84 3.12
C VAL A 41 9.46 5.93 2.10
N ASP A 42 10.56 5.19 2.34
CA ASP A 42 11.71 5.18 1.42
C ASP A 42 11.32 4.61 0.05
N ALA A 43 10.53 3.53 0.01
CA ALA A 43 10.06 2.94 -1.25
C ALA A 43 9.21 3.94 -2.06
N LEU A 44 8.27 4.65 -1.42
CA LEU A 44 7.44 5.65 -2.08
C LEU A 44 8.28 6.85 -2.56
N ARG A 45 9.22 7.32 -1.73
CA ARG A 45 10.12 8.44 -2.08
C ARG A 45 11.02 8.10 -3.25
N CYS A 46 11.69 6.95 -3.20
CA CYS A 46 12.55 6.47 -4.29
C CYS A 46 11.76 6.09 -5.55
N GLY A 47 10.48 5.77 -5.40
CA GLY A 47 9.55 5.48 -6.49
C GLY A 47 8.99 6.70 -7.20
N GLY A 48 9.31 7.92 -6.73
CA GLY A 48 8.93 9.16 -7.39
C GLY A 48 7.53 9.66 -7.03
N CYS A 49 7.05 9.35 -5.80
CA CYS A 49 5.92 10.06 -5.23
C CYS A 49 6.33 11.50 -4.88
N ASP A 50 5.46 12.48 -5.19
CA ASP A 50 5.75 13.90 -5.06
C ASP A 50 5.83 14.35 -3.60
N ASN A 51 5.02 13.78 -2.74
CA ASN A 51 5.01 13.95 -1.29
C ASN A 51 4.60 12.65 -0.61
N ILE A 52 4.88 12.54 0.70
CA ILE A 52 4.53 11.35 1.47
C ILE A 52 3.85 11.75 2.77
N VAL A 53 2.75 11.05 3.04
CA VAL A 53 1.95 11.17 4.25
C VAL A 53 1.93 9.83 4.97
N VAL A 54 2.21 9.84 6.28
CA VAL A 54 2.04 8.68 7.17
C VAL A 54 0.84 8.93 8.06
N VAL A 55 -0.11 8.02 8.07
CA VAL A 55 -1.31 8.11 8.93
C VAL A 55 -1.15 7.16 10.11
N VAL A 56 -1.06 7.72 11.31
CA VAL A 56 -0.81 6.99 12.55
C VAL A 56 -2.04 6.98 13.46
N PRO A 57 -2.18 6.02 14.38
CA PRO A 57 -3.22 6.08 15.40
C PRO A 57 -2.93 7.19 16.41
N LYS A 58 -3.94 7.55 17.22
CA LYS A 58 -3.76 8.50 18.32
C LYS A 58 -2.79 7.96 19.38
N VAL A 59 -2.85 6.68 19.64
CA VAL A 59 -1.96 5.91 20.54
C VAL A 59 -1.67 4.55 19.88
N PRO A 60 -0.51 3.93 20.09
CA PRO A 60 0.62 4.37 20.92
C PRO A 60 1.50 5.42 20.25
N THR A 61 2.17 6.25 21.05
CA THR A 61 3.01 7.35 20.56
C THR A 61 4.31 6.90 19.89
N ILE A 62 4.74 5.65 20.13
CA ILE A 62 5.95 5.08 19.51
C ILE A 62 5.84 5.03 17.98
N ILE A 63 4.65 4.71 17.45
CA ILE A 63 4.40 4.70 15.98
C ILE A 63 4.56 6.11 15.43
N ARG A 64 4.03 7.11 16.16
CA ARG A 64 4.15 8.52 15.78
C ARG A 64 5.62 8.97 15.76
N ALA A 65 6.41 8.61 16.78
CA ALA A 65 7.82 8.93 16.82
C ALA A 65 8.58 8.31 15.63
N ALA A 66 8.35 7.02 15.35
CA ALA A 66 8.94 6.35 14.21
C ALA A 66 8.54 7.01 12.88
N ALA A 67 7.27 7.40 12.71
CA ALA A 67 6.79 8.08 11.53
C ALA A 67 7.43 9.47 11.35
N LEU A 68 7.58 10.26 12.41
CA LEU A 68 8.25 11.56 12.38
C LEU A 68 9.71 11.44 11.95
N ASN A 69 10.42 10.40 12.41
CA ASN A 69 11.82 10.14 12.04
C ASN A 69 12.01 9.85 10.54
N THR A 70 10.95 9.51 9.81
CA THR A 70 11.03 9.32 8.34
C THR A 70 11.15 10.61 7.56
N GLY A 71 10.86 11.77 8.19
CA GLY A 71 10.75 13.06 7.52
C GLY A 71 9.48 13.22 6.65
N ALA A 72 8.55 12.26 6.69
CA ALA A 72 7.26 12.37 6.04
C ALA A 72 6.28 13.23 6.86
N ARG A 73 5.23 13.72 6.21
CA ARG A 73 4.14 14.39 6.94
C ARG A 73 3.32 13.36 7.71
N VAL A 74 3.11 13.61 9.00
CA VAL A 74 2.39 12.69 9.89
C VAL A 74 0.99 13.24 10.20
N LEU A 75 -0.03 12.45 9.87
CA LEU A 75 -1.42 12.71 10.22
C LEU A 75 -1.88 11.73 11.29
N THR A 76 -2.85 12.13 12.09
CA THR A 76 -3.45 11.26 13.11
C THR A 76 -4.83 10.79 12.64
N ASN A 77 -5.03 9.47 12.64
CA ASN A 77 -6.36 8.88 12.48
C ASN A 77 -7.04 8.87 13.88
N PRO A 78 -8.11 9.65 14.08
CA PRO A 78 -8.77 9.74 15.38
C PRO A 78 -9.53 8.46 15.75
N ASP A 79 -10.02 7.73 14.73
CA ASP A 79 -10.80 6.51 14.91
C ASP A 79 -10.48 5.47 13.83
N PRO A 80 -9.64 4.46 14.14
CA PRO A 80 -9.33 3.37 13.23
C PRO A 80 -10.34 2.20 13.27
N SER A 81 -11.46 2.31 13.97
CA SER A 81 -12.40 1.21 14.25
C SER A 81 -13.01 0.58 12.99
N GLU A 82 -13.25 1.38 11.94
CA GLU A 82 -13.76 0.89 10.66
C GLU A 82 -12.65 0.35 9.74
N GLY A 83 -11.43 0.17 10.26
CA GLY A 83 -10.31 -0.38 9.51
C GLY A 83 -9.53 0.63 8.64
N PRO A 84 -8.78 0.15 7.65
CA PRO A 84 -7.84 0.98 6.87
C PRO A 84 -8.48 2.15 6.10
N ILE A 85 -9.78 2.05 5.78
CA ILE A 85 -10.50 3.10 5.02
C ILE A 85 -10.51 4.43 5.77
N THR A 86 -10.57 4.42 7.11
CA THR A 86 -10.55 5.65 7.90
C THR A 86 -9.24 6.41 7.75
N SER A 87 -8.11 5.71 7.69
CA SER A 87 -6.81 6.31 7.40
C SER A 87 -6.73 6.88 5.98
N MET A 88 -7.36 6.22 5.01
CA MET A 88 -7.45 6.70 3.63
C MET A 88 -8.28 7.99 3.56
N ARG A 89 -9.42 8.04 4.23
CA ARG A 89 -10.28 9.23 4.35
C ARG A 89 -9.55 10.41 5.00
N VAL A 90 -8.79 10.16 6.06
CA VAL A 90 -7.95 11.19 6.71
C VAL A 90 -6.91 11.73 5.73
N ALA A 91 -6.22 10.88 4.99
CA ALA A 91 -5.23 11.31 4.01
C ALA A 91 -5.88 12.12 2.88
N ILE A 92 -6.93 11.60 2.23
CA ILE A 92 -7.62 12.27 1.12
C ILE A 92 -8.18 13.63 1.58
N GLY A 93 -8.84 13.67 2.74
CA GLY A 93 -9.40 14.91 3.30
C GLY A 93 -8.33 15.97 3.58
N HIS A 94 -7.13 15.52 4.03
CA HIS A 94 -6.01 16.45 4.25
C HIS A 94 -5.40 16.96 2.94
N LEU A 95 -5.30 16.10 1.91
CA LEU A 95 -4.69 16.44 0.64
C LEU A 95 -5.54 17.39 -0.20
N GLY A 96 -6.86 17.29 -0.12
CA GLY A 96 -7.79 18.12 -0.88
C GLY A 96 -7.39 18.15 -2.36
N ASP A 97 -7.19 19.37 -2.91
CA ASP A 97 -6.82 19.58 -4.31
C ASP A 97 -5.31 19.48 -4.61
N SER A 98 -4.49 19.18 -3.61
CA SER A 98 -3.03 19.14 -3.77
C SER A 98 -2.48 17.84 -4.38
N ALA A 99 -3.32 16.80 -4.57
CA ALA A 99 -2.93 15.52 -5.15
C ALA A 99 -3.87 15.11 -6.29
N ASP A 100 -3.34 14.57 -7.38
CA ASP A 100 -4.13 14.01 -8.48
C ASP A 100 -4.36 12.49 -8.31
N ALA A 101 -3.52 11.85 -7.49
CA ALA A 101 -3.64 10.46 -7.11
C ALA A 101 -2.95 10.20 -5.76
N ILE A 102 -3.34 9.11 -5.12
CA ILE A 102 -2.62 8.56 -3.95
C ILE A 102 -2.05 7.18 -4.28
N ALA A 103 -0.80 6.93 -3.87
CA ALA A 103 -0.16 5.62 -3.86
C ALA A 103 -0.25 5.04 -2.44
N TRP A 104 -1.15 4.09 -2.24
CA TRP A 104 -1.46 3.48 -0.95
C TRP A 104 -0.56 2.29 -0.68
N LEU A 105 0.40 2.43 0.25
CA LEU A 105 1.35 1.40 0.65
C LEU A 105 1.26 1.12 2.15
N PRO A 106 0.58 0.05 2.58
CA PRO A 106 0.53 -0.35 3.97
C PRO A 106 1.89 -0.76 4.53
N VAL A 107 2.13 -0.52 5.83
CA VAL A 107 3.39 -0.85 6.51
C VAL A 107 3.73 -2.34 6.54
N ASP A 108 2.74 -3.21 6.36
CA ASP A 108 2.90 -4.66 6.33
C ASP A 108 3.44 -5.21 5.00
N PHE A 109 3.77 -4.33 4.04
CA PHE A 109 4.50 -4.67 2.81
C PHE A 109 5.96 -4.17 2.83
N PRO A 110 6.79 -4.55 3.81
CA PRO A 110 8.13 -3.98 4.00
C PRO A 110 9.14 -4.36 2.91
N LEU A 111 8.81 -5.31 2.03
CA LEU A 111 9.68 -5.78 0.96
C LEU A 111 9.50 -5.01 -0.36
N VAL A 112 8.50 -4.13 -0.45
CA VAL A 112 8.30 -3.28 -1.62
C VAL A 112 9.48 -2.33 -1.80
N ARG A 113 10.00 -2.25 -3.03
CA ARG A 113 11.15 -1.43 -3.39
C ARG A 113 10.76 -0.22 -4.24
N GLY A 114 11.59 0.83 -4.18
CA GLY A 114 11.35 2.06 -4.95
C GLY A 114 11.23 1.84 -6.46
N GLU A 115 11.97 0.88 -7.04
CA GLU A 115 11.88 0.52 -8.45
C GLU A 115 10.49 -0.02 -8.84
N MET A 116 9.87 -0.81 -7.94
CA MET A 116 8.51 -1.34 -8.14
C MET A 116 7.48 -0.21 -8.09
N VAL A 117 7.61 0.69 -7.11
CA VAL A 117 6.76 1.88 -6.99
C VAL A 117 6.90 2.78 -8.21
N ARG A 118 8.13 2.97 -8.71
CA ARG A 118 8.38 3.80 -9.91
C ARG A 118 7.64 3.27 -11.12
N ARG A 119 7.72 1.96 -11.39
CA ARG A 119 6.99 1.34 -12.50
C ARG A 119 5.49 1.60 -12.42
N LEU A 120 4.90 1.53 -11.22
CA LEU A 120 3.48 1.81 -11.00
C LEU A 120 3.15 3.29 -11.20
N CYS A 121 3.97 4.20 -10.66
CA CYS A 121 3.79 5.64 -10.85
C CYS A 121 3.89 6.02 -12.34
N ASP A 122 4.85 5.44 -13.07
CA ASP A 122 5.02 5.68 -14.50
C ASP A 122 3.84 5.12 -15.31
N LEU A 123 3.30 3.94 -14.93
CA LEU A 123 2.10 3.39 -15.54
C LEU A 123 0.88 4.29 -15.30
N ALA A 124 0.66 4.73 -14.05
CA ALA A 124 -0.42 5.64 -13.71
C ALA A 124 -0.35 6.97 -14.51
N ARG A 125 0.86 7.54 -14.64
CA ARG A 125 1.09 8.77 -15.41
C ARG A 125 0.83 8.60 -16.92
N ARG A 126 1.17 7.43 -17.47
CA ARG A 126 0.94 7.16 -18.91
C ARG A 126 -0.50 6.85 -19.24
N THR A 127 -1.19 6.10 -18.39
CA THR A 127 -2.54 5.60 -18.68
C THR A 127 -3.64 6.53 -18.19
N LEU A 128 -3.36 7.31 -17.15
CA LEU A 128 -4.35 8.12 -16.42
C LEU A 128 -5.56 7.27 -15.96
N ALA A 129 -5.35 5.97 -15.77
CA ALA A 129 -6.39 5.05 -15.33
C ALA A 129 -6.91 5.45 -13.94
N PRO A 130 -8.19 5.23 -13.64
CA PRO A 130 -8.76 5.53 -12.33
C PRO A 130 -8.08 4.75 -11.20
N LEU A 131 -7.60 3.55 -11.52
CA LEU A 131 -6.93 2.64 -10.59
C LEU A 131 -5.70 2.03 -11.27
N THR A 132 -4.56 1.98 -10.56
CA THR A 132 -3.37 1.24 -11.01
C THR A 132 -2.96 0.25 -9.94
N LEU A 133 -2.80 -1.02 -10.31
CA LEU A 133 -2.54 -2.12 -9.40
C LEU A 133 -1.32 -2.94 -9.81
N PRO A 134 -0.46 -3.33 -8.85
CA PRO A 134 0.53 -4.36 -9.05
C PRO A 134 -0.10 -5.75 -8.91
N VAL A 135 0.33 -6.66 -9.75
CA VAL A 135 -0.02 -8.08 -9.68
C VAL A 135 1.27 -8.90 -9.67
N HIS A 136 1.45 -9.76 -8.69
CA HIS A 136 2.46 -10.80 -8.73
C HIS A 136 1.92 -12.00 -9.49
N GLU A 137 2.61 -12.33 -10.59
CA GLU A 137 2.33 -13.53 -11.39
C GLU A 137 3.29 -14.65 -10.99
N TYR A 138 2.75 -15.83 -10.73
CA TYR A 138 3.52 -17.03 -10.41
C TYR A 138 2.86 -18.29 -10.98
N PHE A 139 3.58 -19.40 -11.02
CA PHE A 139 3.10 -20.65 -11.59
C PHE A 139 3.20 -21.77 -10.56
N ILE A 140 2.12 -22.55 -10.42
CA ILE A 140 2.09 -23.79 -9.64
C ILE A 140 1.69 -24.91 -10.60
N GLU A 141 2.53 -25.94 -10.70
CA GLU A 141 2.29 -27.09 -11.61
C GLU A 141 1.94 -26.67 -13.04
N GLY A 142 2.56 -25.58 -13.52
CA GLY A 142 2.32 -25.02 -14.85
C GLY A 142 1.06 -24.16 -14.98
N VAL A 143 0.24 -24.03 -13.93
CA VAL A 143 -0.95 -23.18 -13.89
C VAL A 143 -0.56 -21.79 -13.45
N ARG A 144 -1.01 -20.77 -14.19
CA ARG A 144 -0.81 -19.35 -13.88
C ARG A 144 -1.70 -18.93 -12.73
N HIS A 145 -1.09 -18.27 -11.74
CA HIS A 145 -1.76 -17.65 -10.61
C HIS A 145 -1.37 -16.18 -10.49
N GLU A 146 -2.25 -15.41 -9.87
CA GLU A 146 -2.06 -13.98 -9.65
C GLU A 146 -2.40 -13.60 -8.21
N LYS A 147 -1.55 -12.75 -7.61
CA LYS A 147 -1.83 -12.12 -6.31
C LYS A 147 -1.65 -10.62 -6.45
N ARG A 148 -2.67 -9.84 -6.07
CA ARG A 148 -2.56 -8.37 -6.03
C ARG A 148 -1.64 -7.94 -4.89
N GLY A 149 -0.85 -6.91 -5.15
CA GLY A 149 0.11 -6.35 -4.20
C GLY A 149 -0.16 -4.87 -3.90
N HIS A 150 0.89 -4.22 -3.42
CA HIS A 150 0.91 -2.78 -3.10
C HIS A 150 2.18 -2.11 -3.64
N PRO A 151 2.15 -0.76 -3.86
CA PRO A 151 1.04 0.16 -3.64
C PRO A 151 -0.08 0.01 -4.67
N ALA A 152 -1.32 0.21 -4.24
CA ALA A 152 -2.42 0.51 -5.15
C ALA A 152 -2.47 2.02 -5.37
N ILE A 153 -2.59 2.48 -6.62
CA ILE A 153 -2.69 3.91 -6.93
C ILE A 153 -4.13 4.22 -7.32
N PHE A 154 -4.76 5.11 -6.54
CA PHE A 154 -6.11 5.60 -6.75
C PHE A 154 -6.06 7.02 -7.29
N SER A 155 -6.63 7.27 -8.48
CA SER A 155 -6.74 8.61 -9.02
C SER A 155 -7.77 9.44 -8.25
N ARG A 156 -7.70 10.75 -8.39
CA ARG A 156 -8.68 11.69 -7.81
C ARG A 156 -10.12 11.37 -8.20
N ALA A 157 -10.35 10.79 -9.35
CA ALA A 157 -11.69 10.39 -9.79
C ALA A 157 -12.39 9.43 -8.82
N LEU A 158 -11.61 8.67 -8.02
CA LEU A 158 -12.14 7.74 -7.03
C LEU A 158 -12.26 8.33 -5.61
N PHE A 159 -11.80 9.57 -5.37
CA PHE A 159 -11.77 10.13 -4.02
C PHE A 159 -13.17 10.32 -3.43
N SER A 160 -14.14 10.76 -4.22
CA SER A 160 -15.52 10.93 -3.75
C SER A 160 -16.12 9.60 -3.29
N GLU A 161 -15.86 8.50 -4.01
CA GLU A 161 -16.33 7.17 -3.64
C GLU A 161 -15.62 6.65 -2.36
N LEU A 162 -14.30 6.86 -2.24
CA LEU A 162 -13.52 6.48 -1.06
C LEU A 162 -13.91 7.28 0.20
N LEU A 163 -14.35 8.52 0.00
CA LEU A 163 -14.80 9.40 1.08
C LEU A 163 -16.27 9.13 1.51
N ASP A 164 -17.05 8.41 0.69
CA ASP A 164 -18.45 8.13 0.99
C ASP A 164 -18.57 7.35 2.32
N PRO A 165 -19.24 7.92 3.34
CA PRO A 165 -19.46 7.24 4.61
C PRO A 165 -20.31 5.97 4.49
N ALA A 166 -21.14 5.88 3.45
CA ALA A 166 -21.97 4.70 3.17
C ALA A 166 -21.22 3.56 2.49
N LEU A 167 -19.95 3.75 2.11
CA LEU A 167 -19.14 2.72 1.43
C LEU A 167 -18.93 1.51 2.34
N GLN A 168 -19.58 0.40 2.01
CA GLN A 168 -19.39 -0.89 2.67
C GLN A 168 -18.16 -1.62 2.10
N GLY A 169 -17.39 -2.34 2.95
CA GLY A 169 -16.21 -3.11 2.52
C GLY A 169 -14.97 -2.29 2.19
N GLY A 170 -15.04 -0.95 2.38
CA GLY A 170 -13.91 -0.03 2.26
C GLY A 170 -13.28 0.02 0.87
N ALA A 171 -11.99 0.35 0.80
CA ALA A 171 -11.26 0.52 -0.46
C ALA A 171 -11.28 -0.75 -1.35
N ARG A 172 -11.44 -1.94 -0.77
CA ARG A 172 -11.57 -3.19 -1.52
C ARG A 172 -12.77 -3.16 -2.46
N THR A 173 -13.90 -2.63 -2.02
CA THR A 173 -15.10 -2.49 -2.86
C THR A 173 -14.85 -1.57 -4.05
N VAL A 174 -14.15 -0.45 -3.82
CA VAL A 174 -13.79 0.48 -4.92
C VAL A 174 -12.86 -0.22 -5.92
N VAL A 175 -11.85 -0.97 -5.44
CA VAL A 175 -10.98 -1.76 -6.31
C VAL A 175 -11.79 -2.73 -7.18
N HIS A 176 -12.76 -3.45 -6.61
CA HIS A 176 -13.59 -4.40 -7.37
C HIS A 176 -14.43 -3.72 -8.44
N ARG A 177 -15.07 -2.60 -8.11
CA ARG A 177 -15.91 -1.85 -9.06
C ARG A 177 -15.14 -1.31 -10.25
N HIS A 178 -13.88 -0.95 -10.05
CA HIS A 178 -13.04 -0.31 -11.06
C HIS A 178 -11.98 -1.23 -11.67
N LEU A 179 -12.04 -2.53 -11.39
CA LEU A 179 -11.01 -3.49 -11.83
C LEU A 179 -10.90 -3.60 -13.34
N GLU A 180 -12.03 -3.57 -14.07
CA GLU A 180 -12.05 -3.65 -15.53
C GLU A 180 -11.38 -2.45 -16.22
N ASN A 181 -11.37 -1.28 -15.54
CA ASN A 181 -10.75 -0.05 -16.03
C ASN A 181 -9.37 0.20 -15.37
N ALA A 182 -8.86 -0.77 -14.61
CA ALA A 182 -7.58 -0.63 -13.93
C ALA A 182 -6.40 -0.85 -14.88
N ALA A 183 -5.36 -0.05 -14.70
CA ALA A 183 -4.05 -0.35 -15.28
C ALA A 183 -3.33 -1.36 -14.40
N ILE A 184 -2.89 -2.48 -14.97
CA ILE A 184 -2.23 -3.57 -14.25
C ILE A 184 -0.75 -3.60 -14.62
N GLU A 185 0.12 -3.58 -13.60
CA GLU A 185 1.56 -3.82 -13.74
C GLU A 185 1.91 -5.21 -13.20
N VAL A 186 2.43 -6.07 -14.07
CA VAL A 186 2.76 -7.45 -13.72
C VAL A 186 4.20 -7.55 -13.21
N PHE A 187 4.36 -8.17 -12.05
CA PHE A 187 5.64 -8.45 -11.41
C PHE A 187 5.84 -9.96 -11.24
N ARG A 188 7.05 -10.45 -11.57
CA ARG A 188 7.48 -11.82 -11.20
C ARG A 188 8.13 -11.88 -9.82
N ASP A 189 8.42 -10.73 -9.23
CA ASP A 189 9.01 -10.62 -7.90
C ASP A 189 7.90 -10.69 -6.83
N PRO A 190 7.89 -11.73 -5.97
CA PRO A 190 6.85 -11.91 -4.95
C PRO A 190 6.81 -10.79 -3.92
N ARG A 191 7.90 -10.04 -3.75
CA ARG A 191 7.99 -8.95 -2.75
C ARG A 191 6.93 -7.87 -2.90
N ILE A 192 6.43 -7.67 -4.12
CA ILE A 192 5.35 -6.70 -4.39
C ILE A 192 4.03 -7.07 -3.73
N ALA A 193 3.79 -8.36 -3.48
CA ALA A 193 2.57 -8.91 -2.92
C ALA A 193 2.80 -9.66 -1.59
N THR A 194 3.99 -9.51 -0.99
CA THR A 194 4.33 -10.16 0.28
C THR A 194 3.97 -9.26 1.44
N ASP A 195 2.95 -9.65 2.18
CA ASP A 195 2.55 -9.05 3.46
C ASP A 195 3.19 -9.79 4.65
N VAL A 196 3.55 -9.04 5.68
CA VAL A 196 4.14 -9.57 6.93
C VAL A 196 3.13 -9.39 8.06
N ASP A 197 2.25 -10.38 8.20
CA ASP A 197 1.09 -10.35 9.10
C ASP A 197 1.24 -11.24 10.35
N THR A 198 2.22 -12.16 10.33
CA THR A 198 2.44 -13.14 11.39
C THR A 198 3.89 -13.18 11.85
N PRO A 199 4.19 -13.64 13.08
CA PRO A 199 5.55 -13.83 13.55
C PRO A 199 6.39 -14.70 12.62
N SER A 200 5.82 -15.80 12.10
CA SER A 200 6.52 -16.70 11.17
C SER A 200 6.86 -16.01 9.83
N ALA A 201 5.96 -15.17 9.30
CA ALA A 201 6.27 -14.37 8.12
C ALA A 201 7.39 -13.36 8.39
N TYR A 202 7.41 -12.77 9.59
CA TYR A 202 8.48 -11.86 10.00
C TYR A 202 9.83 -12.57 10.13
N GLU A 203 9.88 -13.75 10.74
CA GLU A 203 11.09 -14.58 10.83
C GLU A 203 11.59 -14.99 9.44
N ALA A 204 10.70 -15.34 8.53
CA ALA A 204 11.06 -15.69 7.15
C ALA A 204 11.75 -14.51 6.45
N VAL A 205 11.17 -13.31 6.51
CA VAL A 205 11.77 -12.13 5.85
C VAL A 205 13.06 -11.67 6.52
N GLN A 206 13.21 -11.85 7.84
CA GLN A 206 14.49 -11.61 8.53
C GLN A 206 15.58 -12.58 8.07
N ALA A 207 15.23 -13.82 7.73
CA ALA A 207 16.13 -14.81 7.15
C ALA A 207 16.38 -14.62 5.65
N GLY A 208 15.90 -13.53 5.06
CA GLY A 208 16.06 -13.24 3.62
C GLY A 208 15.16 -14.08 2.70
N ARG A 209 14.18 -14.80 3.25
CA ARG A 209 13.22 -15.61 2.49
C ARG A 209 11.90 -14.86 2.30
N THR A 210 11.21 -15.10 1.21
CA THR A 210 9.81 -14.68 1.09
C THR A 210 8.91 -15.79 1.68
N PRO A 211 7.84 -15.46 2.42
CA PRO A 211 6.96 -16.47 3.02
C PRO A 211 6.30 -17.43 2.03
N TYR A 212 6.44 -17.18 0.73
CA TYR A 212 5.85 -17.96 -0.37
C TYR A 212 6.83 -18.95 -1.03
N GLU A 213 8.14 -18.91 -0.67
CA GLU A 213 9.11 -19.87 -1.20
C GLU A 213 8.93 -21.28 -0.62
N ASP A 214 8.41 -21.37 0.62
CA ASP A 214 8.25 -22.64 1.33
C ASP A 214 6.78 -23.16 1.40
N GLN A 215 5.82 -22.34 0.97
CA GLN A 215 4.41 -22.74 0.93
C GLN A 215 3.79 -22.22 -0.36
N PRO A 216 3.25 -23.10 -1.22
CA PRO A 216 2.34 -22.62 -2.24
C PRO A 216 1.23 -21.82 -1.53
N PRO A 217 0.89 -20.61 -2.01
CA PRO A 217 -0.12 -19.80 -1.36
C PRO A 217 -1.34 -20.66 -1.15
N GLN A 218 -1.77 -20.76 0.11
CA GLN A 218 -3.03 -21.45 0.42
C GLN A 218 -4.08 -20.76 -0.44
N THR A 219 -4.53 -21.45 -1.45
CA THR A 219 -5.53 -21.01 -2.40
C THR A 219 -6.84 -20.82 -1.64
N LYS A 220 -7.03 -19.66 -1.00
CA LYS A 220 -8.35 -19.08 -1.02
C LYS A 220 -8.53 -18.61 -2.46
N VAL A 221 -8.92 -19.52 -3.32
CA VAL A 221 -9.61 -19.22 -4.56
C VAL A 221 -10.91 -18.55 -4.13
N GLU A 222 -10.87 -17.27 -3.82
CA GLU A 222 -12.07 -16.46 -3.85
C GLU A 222 -12.44 -16.35 -5.34
N ARG A 223 -13.09 -17.41 -5.83
CA ARG A 223 -13.91 -17.30 -7.03
C ARG A 223 -15.01 -16.33 -6.65
N TYR A 224 -14.87 -15.12 -7.16
CA TYR A 224 -15.96 -14.16 -7.12
C TYR A 224 -16.96 -14.55 -8.22
N PRO A 225 -18.27 -14.70 -7.85
CA PRO A 225 -19.32 -14.80 -8.83
C PRO A 225 -19.41 -13.51 -9.65
#